data_a9853a7de356f3dfbcd9400d15955ae5
#
_entry.id   a9853a7de356f3dfbcd9400d15955ae5
#
_cell.length_a   1.000
_cell.length_b   1.000
_cell.length_c   1.000
_cell.angle_alpha   90.00
_cell.angle_beta   90.00
_cell.angle_gamma   90.00
#
_symmetry.space_group_name_H-M   'P 1'
#
loop_
_entity.id
_entity.type
_entity.pdbx_description
1 polymer ?
#
loop_
_entity_poly.entity_id
_entity_poly.type
_entity_poly.pdbx_seq_one_letter_code
_entity_poly.pdbx_strand_id
1 'polypeptide(L)'
;MYEKLLERRSVRKYKPEQVTDELLDAVLKAGLYAPTAKNNQKPVMVAVRDKETRDLLSKINAEIMDVETDPFYGAPCVIVVLADPDMPTWIDDGSLVLGNMMNAAHALGLGSCWVNRARQTFDCPEGKALLEKWGLPERYRGVGNCILGYADEAPALKERLDGRIIKV
;
A
#
# COMPACT_ATOMS: atom_id res chain seq x y z
N MET A 1 12.70 -1.48 18.06
CA MET A 1 11.55 -0.96 17.29
C MET A 1 11.81 0.43 16.70
N TYR A 2 12.22 1.41 17.49
CA TYR A 2 12.50 2.78 17.01
C TYR A 2 13.49 2.82 15.82
N GLU A 3 14.62 2.14 15.92
CA GLU A 3 15.64 2.05 14.87
C GLU A 3 15.07 1.52 13.55
N LYS A 4 14.22 0.48 13.60
CA LYS A 4 13.55 -0.09 12.41
C LYS A 4 12.71 0.94 11.65
N LEU A 5 12.08 1.89 12.34
CA LEU A 5 11.35 2.97 11.69
C LEU A 5 12.27 3.91 10.91
N LEU A 6 13.49 4.12 11.38
CA LEU A 6 14.49 4.97 10.73
C LEU A 6 15.15 4.26 9.53
N GLU A 7 15.28 2.94 9.59
CA GLU A 7 15.92 2.10 8.56
C GLU A 7 15.02 1.83 7.35
N ARG A 8 13.68 1.84 7.52
CA ARG A 8 12.74 1.50 6.45
C ARG A 8 12.95 2.35 5.18
N ARG A 9 13.05 1.68 4.04
CA ARG A 9 13.15 2.31 2.70
C ARG A 9 12.08 1.77 1.77
N SER A 10 11.72 2.54 0.75
CA SER A 10 10.91 2.05 -0.35
C SER A 10 11.74 1.16 -1.24
N VAL A 11 11.33 -0.10 -1.36
CA VAL A 11 11.95 -1.11 -2.21
C VAL A 11 11.24 -1.11 -3.56
N ARG A 12 12.01 -1.16 -4.66
CA ARG A 12 11.52 -1.15 -6.05
C ARG A 12 12.12 -2.25 -6.91
N LYS A 13 12.72 -3.25 -6.27
CA LYS A 13 13.18 -4.48 -6.93
C LYS A 13 12.87 -5.65 -6.00
N TYR A 14 12.15 -6.62 -6.53
CA TYR A 14 11.61 -7.73 -5.74
C TYR A 14 12.02 -9.07 -6.35
N LYS A 15 12.16 -10.07 -5.47
CA LYS A 15 12.23 -11.46 -5.89
C LYS A 15 10.84 -11.93 -6.35
N PRO A 16 10.77 -12.94 -7.25
CA PRO A 16 9.50 -13.41 -7.81
C PRO A 16 8.65 -14.23 -6.81
N GLU A 17 9.25 -14.67 -5.69
CA GLU A 17 8.56 -15.50 -4.71
C GLU A 17 7.45 -14.74 -3.99
N GLN A 18 6.31 -15.37 -3.85
CA GLN A 18 5.20 -14.86 -3.02
C GLN A 18 5.59 -14.83 -1.54
N VAL A 19 5.14 -13.80 -0.86
CA VAL A 19 5.21 -13.70 0.61
C VAL A 19 4.37 -14.82 1.22
N THR A 20 4.86 -15.46 2.28
CA THR A 20 4.09 -16.50 2.99
C THR A 20 2.81 -15.93 3.62
N ASP A 21 1.81 -16.76 3.85
CA ASP A 21 0.54 -16.34 4.45
C ASP A 21 0.75 -15.74 5.83
N GLU A 22 1.63 -16.33 6.65
CA GLU A 22 1.93 -15.83 7.99
C GLU A 22 2.52 -14.42 7.99
N LEU A 23 3.43 -14.14 7.04
CA LEU A 23 4.05 -12.82 6.92
C LEU A 23 3.05 -11.79 6.36
N LEU A 24 2.25 -12.18 5.38
CA LEU A 24 1.18 -11.33 4.84
C LEU A 24 0.17 -10.97 5.92
N ASP A 25 -0.33 -11.96 6.66
CA ASP A 25 -1.28 -11.77 7.75
C ASP A 25 -0.73 -10.87 8.85
N ALA A 26 0.56 -11.01 9.19
CA ALA A 26 1.21 -10.13 10.15
C ALA A 26 1.26 -8.67 9.68
N VAL A 27 1.53 -8.43 8.39
CA VAL A 27 1.51 -7.09 7.77
C VAL A 27 0.09 -6.53 7.76
N LEU A 28 -0.91 -7.31 7.34
CA LEU A 28 -2.32 -6.90 7.32
C LEU A 28 -2.82 -6.59 8.73
N LYS A 29 -2.47 -7.45 9.71
CA LYS A 29 -2.80 -7.23 11.11
C LYS A 29 -2.24 -5.91 11.63
N ALA A 30 -1.01 -5.55 11.29
CA ALA A 30 -0.46 -4.25 11.67
C ALA A 30 -1.27 -3.08 11.05
N GLY A 31 -1.77 -3.24 9.84
CA GLY A 31 -2.70 -2.29 9.22
C GLY A 31 -3.99 -2.10 10.03
N LEU A 32 -4.59 -3.19 10.53
CA LEU A 32 -5.80 -3.13 11.37
C LEU A 32 -5.60 -2.35 12.68
N TYR A 33 -4.36 -2.29 13.18
CA TYR A 33 -4.02 -1.56 14.42
C TYR A 33 -3.57 -0.11 14.17
N ALA A 34 -3.68 0.39 12.94
CA ALA A 34 -3.46 1.80 12.68
C ALA A 34 -4.53 2.65 13.38
N PRO A 35 -4.17 3.82 13.93
CA PRO A 35 -5.17 4.72 14.48
C PRO A 35 -6.10 5.23 13.37
N THR A 36 -7.39 5.37 13.69
CA THR A 36 -8.39 5.98 12.82
C THR A 36 -9.20 7.01 13.60
N ALA A 37 -9.74 8.01 12.92
CA ALA A 37 -10.54 9.05 13.57
C ALA A 37 -11.69 8.42 14.36
N LYS A 38 -11.79 8.78 15.64
CA LYS A 38 -12.79 8.23 16.58
C LYS A 38 -12.82 6.70 16.65
N ASN A 39 -11.70 6.05 16.31
CA ASN A 39 -11.59 4.59 16.23
C ASN A 39 -12.68 3.98 15.30
N ASN A 40 -12.93 4.61 14.15
CA ASN A 40 -13.98 4.20 13.22
C ASN A 40 -13.66 2.87 12.47
N GLN A 41 -12.38 2.51 12.33
CA GLN A 41 -11.89 1.27 11.73
C GLN A 41 -12.45 1.00 10.32
N LYS A 42 -12.70 2.05 9.54
CA LYS A 42 -13.35 1.98 8.21
C LYS A 42 -12.45 1.62 7.04
N PRO A 43 -11.12 1.89 7.03
CA PRO A 43 -10.29 1.48 5.91
C PRO A 43 -10.32 -0.04 5.72
N VAL A 44 -10.38 -0.47 4.47
CA VAL A 44 -10.36 -1.88 4.04
C VAL A 44 -9.06 -2.15 3.28
N MET A 45 -8.45 -3.28 3.53
CA MET A 45 -7.26 -3.76 2.85
C MET A 45 -7.63 -4.96 1.98
N VAL A 46 -7.30 -4.89 0.69
CA VAL A 46 -7.45 -6.02 -0.23
C VAL A 46 -6.06 -6.49 -0.67
N ALA A 47 -5.66 -7.67 -0.24
CA ALA A 47 -4.39 -8.28 -0.61
C ALA A 47 -4.54 -9.05 -1.92
N VAL A 48 -3.92 -8.55 -2.97
CA VAL A 48 -3.95 -9.12 -4.32
C VAL A 48 -2.66 -9.89 -4.56
N ARG A 49 -2.77 -11.21 -4.70
CA ARG A 49 -1.66 -12.14 -4.95
C ARG A 49 -1.83 -12.87 -6.29
N ASP A 50 -3.05 -12.93 -6.81
CA ASP A 50 -3.26 -13.51 -8.13
C ASP A 50 -2.67 -12.58 -9.20
N LYS A 51 -1.95 -13.21 -10.14
CA LYS A 51 -1.17 -12.49 -11.14
C LYS A 51 -2.05 -11.68 -12.09
N GLU A 52 -3.22 -12.19 -12.46
CA GLU A 52 -4.12 -11.54 -13.41
C GLU A 52 -4.64 -10.21 -12.85
N THR A 53 -5.16 -10.22 -11.63
CA THR A 53 -5.67 -9.01 -10.97
C THR A 53 -4.52 -8.03 -10.66
N ARG A 54 -3.36 -8.54 -10.23
CA ARG A 54 -2.16 -7.71 -9.99
C ARG A 54 -1.73 -6.99 -11.26
N ASP A 55 -1.65 -7.69 -12.38
CA ASP A 55 -1.22 -7.13 -13.66
C ASP A 55 -2.26 -6.16 -14.22
N LEU A 56 -3.56 -6.42 -14.02
CA LEU A 56 -4.62 -5.48 -14.36
C LEU A 56 -4.48 -4.16 -13.57
N LEU A 57 -4.29 -4.22 -12.26
CA LEU A 57 -4.06 -3.05 -11.43
C LEU A 57 -2.80 -2.26 -11.86
N SER A 58 -1.73 -2.98 -12.21
CA SER A 58 -0.50 -2.38 -12.72
C SER A 58 -0.75 -1.65 -14.04
N LYS A 59 -1.46 -2.30 -14.98
CA LYS A 59 -1.80 -1.73 -16.28
C LYS A 59 -2.61 -0.44 -16.12
N ILE A 60 -3.69 -0.47 -15.34
CA ILE A 60 -4.51 0.73 -15.07
C ILE A 60 -3.65 1.84 -14.46
N ASN A 61 -2.79 1.52 -13.50
CA ASN A 61 -1.92 2.51 -12.87
C ASN A 61 -0.91 3.10 -13.87
N ALA A 62 -0.32 2.29 -14.76
CA ALA A 62 0.58 2.73 -15.82
C ALA A 62 -0.12 3.66 -16.82
N GLU A 63 -1.33 3.30 -17.26
CA GLU A 63 -2.16 4.14 -18.15
C GLU A 63 -2.47 5.51 -17.52
N ILE A 64 -2.84 5.54 -16.22
CA ILE A 64 -3.08 6.80 -15.49
C ILE A 64 -1.79 7.66 -15.40
N MET A 65 -0.64 7.03 -15.35
CA MET A 65 0.67 7.70 -15.27
C MET A 65 1.23 8.09 -16.63
N ASP A 66 0.64 7.60 -17.72
CA ASP A 66 1.15 7.72 -19.09
C ASP A 66 2.59 7.16 -19.23
N VAL A 67 2.78 5.92 -18.71
CA VAL A 67 4.05 5.19 -18.78
C VAL A 67 3.84 3.75 -19.26
N GLU A 68 4.89 3.18 -19.87
CA GLU A 68 4.88 1.79 -20.34
C GLU A 68 5.45 0.78 -19.32
N THR A 69 6.08 1.29 -18.25
CA THR A 69 6.72 0.46 -17.23
C THR A 69 5.71 -0.02 -16.19
N ASP A 70 6.02 -1.14 -15.50
CA ASP A 70 5.24 -1.63 -14.37
C ASP A 70 5.41 -0.72 -13.13
N PRO A 71 4.38 0.06 -12.71
CA PRO A 71 4.48 0.92 -11.53
C PRO A 71 4.59 0.14 -10.21
N PHE A 72 4.36 -1.17 -10.25
CA PHE A 72 4.49 -2.05 -9.08
C PHE A 72 5.84 -2.77 -9.03
N TYR A 73 6.77 -2.45 -9.96
CA TYR A 73 8.17 -2.89 -9.94
C TYR A 73 8.34 -4.42 -9.83
N GLY A 74 7.45 -5.21 -10.41
CA GLY A 74 7.48 -6.66 -10.35
C GLY A 74 7.14 -7.25 -8.98
N ALA A 75 6.67 -6.46 -8.01
CA ALA A 75 6.26 -6.99 -6.71
C ALA A 75 5.16 -8.04 -6.87
N PRO A 76 5.28 -9.22 -6.22
CA PRO A 76 4.34 -10.31 -6.40
C PRO A 76 3.00 -10.11 -5.66
N CYS A 77 2.96 -9.21 -4.68
CA CYS A 77 1.78 -8.88 -3.90
C CYS A 77 1.52 -7.37 -3.89
N VAL A 78 0.26 -7.00 -4.02
CA VAL A 78 -0.21 -5.61 -3.89
C VAL A 78 -1.32 -5.56 -2.86
N ILE A 79 -1.17 -4.77 -1.81
CA ILE A 79 -2.23 -4.51 -0.84
C ILE A 79 -2.85 -3.17 -1.17
N VAL A 80 -4.08 -3.19 -1.65
CA VAL A 80 -4.87 -1.99 -1.94
C VAL A 80 -5.56 -1.54 -0.67
N VAL A 81 -5.37 -0.28 -0.29
CA VAL A 81 -6.12 0.33 0.82
C VAL A 81 -7.24 1.18 0.23
N LEU A 82 -8.44 0.85 0.62
CA LEU A 82 -9.70 1.49 0.22
C LEU A 82 -10.38 2.07 1.45
N ALA A 83 -11.14 3.14 1.27
CA ALA A 83 -11.94 3.70 2.36
C ALA A 83 -13.23 4.35 1.84
N ASP A 84 -14.19 4.51 2.77
CA ASP A 84 -15.47 5.13 2.50
C ASP A 84 -15.32 6.67 2.50
N PRO A 85 -15.52 7.36 1.37
CA PRO A 85 -15.35 8.81 1.27
C PRO A 85 -16.38 9.62 2.07
N ASP A 86 -17.44 8.99 2.58
CA ASP A 86 -18.39 9.64 3.49
C ASP A 86 -17.76 9.96 4.86
N MET A 87 -16.60 9.35 5.18
CA MET A 87 -15.80 9.70 6.35
C MET A 87 -14.86 10.85 6.02
N PRO A 88 -14.95 12.01 6.70
CA PRO A 88 -14.08 13.17 6.41
C PRO A 88 -12.58 12.88 6.43
N THR A 89 -12.15 11.91 7.25
CA THR A 89 -10.75 11.50 7.44
C THR A 89 -10.35 10.26 6.64
N TRP A 90 -11.12 9.86 5.65
CA TRP A 90 -10.91 8.59 4.94
C TRP A 90 -9.50 8.45 4.32
N ILE A 91 -8.93 9.55 3.80
CA ILE A 91 -7.57 9.56 3.24
C ILE A 91 -6.54 9.43 4.36
N ASP A 92 -6.72 10.18 5.45
CA ASP A 92 -5.79 10.21 6.57
C ASP A 92 -5.75 8.84 7.25
N ASP A 93 -6.93 8.29 7.57
CA ASP A 93 -7.09 6.96 8.18
C ASP A 93 -6.43 5.88 7.31
N GLY A 94 -6.70 5.87 6.00
CA GLY A 94 -6.09 4.90 5.08
C GLY A 94 -4.58 5.10 4.90
N SER A 95 -4.09 6.34 4.98
CA SER A 95 -2.66 6.64 4.92
C SER A 95 -1.92 6.12 6.16
N LEU A 96 -2.53 6.20 7.34
CA LEU A 96 -1.99 5.62 8.57
C LEU A 96 -1.94 4.09 8.49
N VAL A 97 -2.95 3.44 7.91
CA VAL A 97 -2.94 1.99 7.62
C VAL A 97 -1.75 1.63 6.73
N LEU A 98 -1.54 2.36 5.62
CA LEU A 98 -0.39 2.15 4.72
C LEU A 98 0.95 2.31 5.45
N GLY A 99 1.07 3.35 6.28
CA GLY A 99 2.27 3.60 7.08
C GLY A 99 2.58 2.45 8.04
N ASN A 100 1.56 1.95 8.78
CA ASN A 100 1.72 0.82 9.70
C ASN A 100 2.14 -0.46 8.96
N MET A 101 1.49 -0.79 7.84
CA MET A 101 1.84 -1.97 7.04
C MET A 101 3.27 -1.91 6.53
N MET A 102 3.73 -0.78 5.99
CA MET A 102 5.10 -0.64 5.49
C MET A 102 6.14 -0.76 6.61
N ASN A 103 5.85 -0.24 7.80
CA ASN A 103 6.72 -0.37 8.96
C ASN A 103 6.79 -1.82 9.44
N ALA A 104 5.65 -2.52 9.48
CA ALA A 104 5.58 -3.94 9.83
C ALA A 104 6.31 -4.81 8.80
N ALA A 105 6.11 -4.56 7.50
CA ALA A 105 6.82 -5.26 6.43
C ALA A 105 8.34 -5.17 6.62
N HIS A 106 8.87 -3.98 6.87
CA HIS A 106 10.30 -3.79 7.14
C HIS A 106 10.77 -4.52 8.39
N ALA A 107 10.00 -4.44 9.48
CA ALA A 107 10.35 -5.13 10.73
C ALA A 107 10.40 -6.65 10.57
N LEU A 108 9.59 -7.21 9.65
CA LEU A 108 9.52 -8.62 9.30
C LEU A 108 10.52 -9.05 8.20
N GLY A 109 11.39 -8.14 7.75
CA GLY A 109 12.40 -8.43 6.71
C GLY A 109 11.86 -8.40 5.28
N LEU A 110 10.66 -7.85 5.07
CA LEU A 110 10.07 -7.69 3.74
C LEU A 110 10.36 -6.30 3.16
N GLY A 111 10.39 -6.24 1.82
CA GLY A 111 10.39 -5.00 1.06
C GLY A 111 8.97 -4.50 0.82
N SER A 112 8.78 -3.19 0.89
CA SER A 112 7.51 -2.54 0.54
C SER A 112 7.74 -1.16 -0.05
N CYS A 113 6.76 -0.69 -0.82
CA CYS A 113 6.71 0.68 -1.31
C CYS A 113 5.26 1.13 -1.42
N TRP A 114 5.01 2.40 -1.09
CA TRP A 114 3.74 3.04 -1.40
C TRP A 114 3.71 3.47 -2.86
N VAL A 115 2.68 3.07 -3.58
CA VAL A 115 2.43 3.46 -4.96
C VAL A 115 1.11 4.22 -5.04
N ASN A 116 1.17 5.39 -5.64
CA ASN A 116 0.03 6.30 -5.80
C ASN A 116 -0.97 5.78 -6.85
N ARG A 117 -2.00 6.58 -7.14
CA ARG A 117 -3.03 6.40 -8.17
C ARG A 117 -4.18 5.43 -7.81
N ALA A 118 -4.18 4.81 -6.64
CA ALA A 118 -5.31 3.98 -6.22
C ALA A 118 -6.65 4.71 -6.34
N ARG A 119 -6.70 6.03 -6.06
CA ARG A 119 -7.92 6.82 -6.23
C ARG A 119 -8.43 6.75 -7.67
N GLN A 120 -7.61 7.14 -8.62
CA GLN A 120 -7.97 7.14 -10.03
C GLN A 120 -8.29 5.73 -10.53
N THR A 121 -7.53 4.72 -10.07
CA THR A 121 -7.78 3.31 -10.38
C THR A 121 -9.21 2.89 -9.98
N PHE A 122 -9.66 3.23 -8.79
CA PHE A 122 -11.00 2.84 -8.31
C PHE A 122 -12.12 3.84 -8.65
N ASP A 123 -11.79 4.93 -9.33
CA ASP A 123 -12.76 5.84 -9.95
C ASP A 123 -13.06 5.44 -11.41
N CYS A 124 -12.21 4.62 -12.08
CA CYS A 124 -12.45 4.15 -13.45
C CYS A 124 -13.36 2.89 -13.49
N PRO A 125 -13.95 2.55 -14.65
CA PRO A 125 -14.88 1.40 -14.79
C PRO A 125 -14.27 0.08 -14.36
N GLU A 126 -13.03 -0.22 -14.74
CA GLU A 126 -12.33 -1.46 -14.40
C GLU A 126 -12.12 -1.58 -12.87
N GLY A 127 -11.76 -0.48 -12.22
CA GLY A 127 -11.62 -0.42 -10.76
C GLY A 127 -12.97 -0.62 -10.05
N LYS A 128 -14.05 -0.06 -10.58
CA LYS A 128 -15.43 -0.30 -10.09
C LYS A 128 -15.83 -1.77 -10.20
N ALA A 129 -15.51 -2.41 -11.31
CA ALA A 129 -15.75 -3.85 -11.49
C ALA A 129 -14.96 -4.70 -10.48
N LEU A 130 -13.74 -4.29 -10.11
CA LEU A 130 -12.98 -4.95 -9.03
C LEU A 130 -13.64 -4.76 -7.66
N LEU A 131 -14.17 -3.57 -7.33
CA LEU A 131 -14.92 -3.38 -6.08
C LEU A 131 -16.11 -4.34 -6.00
N GLU A 132 -16.90 -4.45 -7.07
CA GLU A 132 -18.03 -5.38 -7.16
C GLU A 132 -17.59 -6.84 -6.99
N LYS A 133 -16.52 -7.26 -7.71
CA LYS A 133 -15.91 -8.60 -7.58
C LYS A 133 -15.49 -8.92 -6.15
N TRP A 134 -15.02 -7.93 -5.40
CA TRP A 134 -14.58 -8.07 -4.00
C TRP A 134 -15.71 -7.90 -2.99
N GLY A 135 -16.94 -7.67 -3.43
CA GLY A 135 -18.09 -7.45 -2.56
C GLY A 135 -18.05 -6.14 -1.78
N LEU A 136 -17.33 -5.15 -2.30
CA LEU A 136 -17.20 -3.83 -1.67
C LEU A 136 -18.17 -2.82 -2.31
N PRO A 137 -18.70 -1.87 -1.52
CA PRO A 137 -19.58 -0.83 -2.04
C PRO A 137 -18.90 0.01 -3.13
N GLU A 138 -19.63 0.31 -4.21
CA GLU A 138 -19.13 1.09 -5.35
C GLU A 138 -18.58 2.48 -4.95
N ARG A 139 -19.09 3.06 -3.86
CA ARG A 139 -18.64 4.36 -3.35
C ARG A 139 -17.22 4.33 -2.74
N TYR A 140 -16.68 3.15 -2.42
CA TYR A 140 -15.33 3.05 -1.88
C TYR A 140 -14.30 3.59 -2.86
N ARG A 141 -13.30 4.29 -2.32
CA ARG A 141 -12.24 4.90 -3.11
C ARG A 141 -10.87 4.43 -2.65
N GLY A 142 -9.93 4.38 -3.59
CA GLY A 142 -8.56 4.02 -3.28
C GLY A 142 -7.84 5.12 -2.51
N VAL A 143 -7.12 4.74 -1.46
CA VAL A 143 -6.19 5.62 -0.73
C VAL A 143 -4.77 5.45 -1.26
N GLY A 144 -4.33 4.21 -1.45
CA GLY A 144 -3.01 3.90 -1.98
C GLY A 144 -2.79 2.41 -2.11
N ASN A 145 -1.71 2.06 -2.80
CA ASN A 145 -1.26 0.68 -2.96
C ASN A 145 0.03 0.48 -2.15
N CYS A 146 0.11 -0.56 -1.34
CA CYS A 146 1.33 -1.04 -0.72
C CYS A 146 1.80 -2.27 -1.49
N ILE A 147 2.83 -2.14 -2.32
CA ILE A 147 3.46 -3.30 -2.95
C ILE A 147 4.36 -4.01 -1.94
N LEU A 148 4.37 -5.34 -1.96
CA LEU A 148 4.97 -6.17 -0.94
C LEU A 148 5.68 -7.38 -1.57
N GLY A 149 6.85 -7.73 -1.05
CA GLY A 149 7.61 -8.90 -1.48
C GLY A 149 8.95 -9.01 -0.78
N TYR A 150 9.72 -10.04 -1.11
CA TYR A 150 11.12 -10.13 -0.67
C TYR A 150 11.96 -9.16 -1.48
N ALA A 151 12.74 -8.31 -0.79
CA ALA A 151 13.59 -7.33 -1.45
C ALA A 151 14.73 -8.00 -2.24
N ASP A 152 14.98 -7.52 -3.48
CA ASP A 152 16.14 -7.87 -4.30
C ASP A 152 17.07 -6.65 -4.48
N GLU A 153 17.00 -5.71 -3.56
CA GLU A 153 17.88 -4.54 -3.45
C GLU A 153 17.98 -4.07 -2.00
N ALA A 154 18.99 -3.28 -1.69
CA ALA A 154 19.19 -2.61 -0.42
C ALA A 154 19.31 -1.10 -0.66
N PRO A 155 18.19 -0.35 -0.69
CA PRO A 155 18.22 1.09 -0.97
C PRO A 155 18.99 1.86 0.11
N ALA A 156 19.88 2.75 -0.35
CA ALA A 156 20.70 3.56 0.56
C ALA A 156 19.86 4.51 1.44
N LEU A 157 20.35 4.76 2.63
CA LEU A 157 19.84 5.80 3.51
C LEU A 157 20.11 7.17 2.87
N LYS A 158 19.07 7.99 2.74
CA LYS A 158 19.22 9.40 2.36
C LYS A 158 19.20 10.27 3.60
N GLU A 159 20.06 11.27 3.63
CA GLU A 159 20.02 12.31 4.65
C GLU A 159 18.65 12.99 4.69
N ARG A 160 18.26 13.43 5.86
CA ARG A 160 17.03 14.19 6.04
C ARG A 160 17.34 15.68 5.96
N LEU A 161 16.41 16.42 5.37
CA LEU A 161 16.51 17.87 5.30
C LEU A 161 16.45 18.46 6.72
N ASP A 162 17.32 19.43 6.99
CA ASP A 162 17.33 20.18 8.23
C ASP A 162 16.12 21.14 8.35
N GLY A 163 15.91 21.67 9.55
CA GLY A 163 14.90 22.71 9.80
C GLY A 163 13.44 22.23 9.73
N ARG A 164 13.20 20.90 9.71
CA ARG A 164 11.84 20.33 9.63
C ARG A 164 11.22 20.02 10.99
N ILE A 165 11.94 20.30 12.07
CA ILE A 165 11.44 20.14 13.43
C ILE A 165 11.55 21.50 14.11
N ILE A 166 10.42 22.02 14.55
CA ILE A 166 10.34 23.26 15.32
C ILE A 166 9.89 22.88 16.73
N LYS A 167 10.67 23.30 17.71
CA LYS A 167 10.31 23.15 19.14
C LYS A 167 10.00 24.53 19.68
N VAL A 168 8.81 24.73 20.20
CA VAL A 168 8.32 25.96 20.83
C VAL A 168 8.09 25.74 22.29
#